data_3060d9d13ce9f8a20b765f839875703b
#
_entry.id   3060d9d13ce9f8a20b765f839875703b
#
_cell.length_a   1.000
_cell.length_b   1.000
_cell.length_c   1.000
_cell.angle_alpha   90.00
_cell.angle_beta   90.00
_cell.angle_gamma   90.00
#
_symmetry.space_group_name_H-M   'P 1'
#
loop_
_entity.id
_entity.type
_entity.pdbx_description
1 polymer ?
#
loop_
_entity_poly.entity_id
_entity_poly.type
_entity_poly.pdbx_seq_one_letter_code
_entity_poly.pdbx_strand_id
1 'polypeptide(L)'
;MFARLFAALGLLLVLAAAPAAAQDAVTVFAAASLKNALDEADAAFTKATGVKVTASYAASSALARQIEQGAPADVFISADLQWMDYAAEHRLVRPETRVNLLGNRLVLIAPRDAALDTVAIGQGFDLARLAGDGRIAVADVAAVPAGKYAKAALEKLGAWAGVEAKLAQAENVRAALAFVARGETPLGIVYATDASIEPKVKIVGAFPDGSYPPVTYPVAQTTDSRSPAAARYLAFLRSPAAKATFEKYGFNFLIMPVS
;
A
#
# COMPACT_ATOMS: atom_id res chain seq x y z
N MET A 1 9.79 33.75 81.56
CA MET A 1 9.30 32.54 80.91
C MET A 1 9.22 32.83 79.42
N PHE A 2 10.18 32.32 78.67
CA PHE A 2 10.38 32.67 77.25
C PHE A 2 9.67 31.61 76.34
N ALA A 3 8.70 32.04 75.54
CA ALA A 3 8.08 31.22 74.51
C ALA A 3 8.87 31.41 73.20
N ARG A 4 9.46 30.35 72.65
CA ARG A 4 10.17 30.35 71.37
C ARG A 4 9.18 29.97 70.27
N LEU A 5 8.90 30.92 69.37
CA LEU A 5 8.20 30.71 68.12
C LEU A 5 9.18 30.09 67.08
N PHE A 6 8.90 28.88 66.63
CA PHE A 6 9.56 28.29 65.46
C PHE A 6 8.71 28.58 64.23
N ALA A 7 9.19 29.45 63.35
CA ALA A 7 8.65 29.64 62.01
C ALA A 7 9.23 28.58 61.05
N ALA A 8 8.42 27.64 60.63
CA ALA A 8 8.79 26.70 59.60
C ALA A 8 8.54 27.31 58.21
N LEU A 9 9.62 27.66 57.49
CA LEU A 9 9.56 28.13 56.09
C LEU A 9 9.45 26.93 55.17
N GLY A 10 8.22 26.62 54.69
CA GLY A 10 7.98 25.56 53.70
C GLY A 10 8.39 26.06 52.31
N LEU A 11 9.49 25.52 51.77
CA LEU A 11 9.92 25.76 50.39
C LEU A 11 9.07 24.93 49.43
N LEU A 12 8.06 25.53 48.78
CA LEU A 12 7.28 24.90 47.72
C LEU A 12 8.18 24.78 46.47
N LEU A 13 8.67 23.58 46.18
CA LEU A 13 9.33 23.25 44.91
C LEU A 13 8.23 23.09 43.84
N VAL A 14 8.00 24.13 43.04
CA VAL A 14 7.15 24.02 41.83
C VAL A 14 8.00 23.31 40.77
N LEU A 15 7.79 21.99 40.61
CA LEU A 15 8.28 21.26 39.43
C LEU A 15 7.52 21.81 38.20
N ALA A 16 8.19 22.64 37.44
CA ALA A 16 7.73 23.00 36.11
C ALA A 16 7.82 21.75 35.24
N ALA A 17 6.70 21.05 35.03
CA ALA A 17 6.61 20.01 34.01
C ALA A 17 6.83 20.69 32.66
N ALA A 18 8.03 20.54 32.08
CA ALA A 18 8.27 20.91 30.69
C ALA A 18 7.24 20.17 29.84
N PRO A 19 6.52 20.83 28.90
CA PRO A 19 5.65 20.12 27.99
C PRO A 19 6.51 19.11 27.26
N ALA A 20 6.18 17.80 27.40
CA ALA A 20 6.76 16.78 26.55
C ALA A 20 6.50 17.21 25.11
N ALA A 21 7.54 17.61 24.39
CA ALA A 21 7.41 17.91 22.96
C ALA A 21 6.82 16.64 22.34
N ALA A 22 5.61 16.74 21.82
CA ALA A 22 5.01 15.65 21.06
C ALA A 22 6.04 15.25 20.02
N GLN A 23 6.57 14.04 20.11
CA GLN A 23 7.59 13.59 19.19
C GLN A 23 6.95 13.60 17.81
N ASP A 24 7.50 14.39 16.88
CA ASP A 24 6.99 14.45 15.53
C ASP A 24 6.86 13.02 14.97
N ALA A 25 5.67 12.62 14.61
CA ALA A 25 5.38 11.31 14.06
C ALA A 25 4.47 11.46 12.83
N VAL A 26 4.56 10.49 11.93
CA VAL A 26 3.68 10.41 10.76
C VAL A 26 3.03 9.04 10.75
N THR A 27 1.68 9.03 10.68
CA THR A 27 0.90 7.81 10.50
C THR A 27 0.51 7.67 9.04
N VAL A 28 0.92 6.57 8.41
CA VAL A 28 0.70 6.31 6.98
C VAL A 28 -0.26 5.16 6.80
N PHE A 29 -1.33 5.37 6.05
CA PHE A 29 -2.21 4.32 5.58
C PHE A 29 -1.89 4.01 4.13
N ALA A 30 -1.32 2.83 3.85
CA ALA A 30 -0.78 2.48 2.54
C ALA A 30 -1.30 1.14 2.02
N ALA A 31 -1.50 1.06 0.71
CA ALA A 31 -1.86 -0.18 0.03
C ALA A 31 -0.87 -1.31 0.38
N ALA A 32 -1.39 -2.51 0.65
CA ALA A 32 -0.64 -3.67 1.14
C ALA A 32 0.58 -4.03 0.28
N SER A 33 0.52 -3.82 -1.03
CA SER A 33 1.62 -4.08 -1.97
C SER A 33 2.86 -3.20 -1.73
N LEU A 34 2.70 -2.07 -1.03
CA LEU A 34 3.81 -1.16 -0.75
C LEU A 34 4.68 -1.61 0.43
N LYS A 35 4.20 -2.54 1.26
CA LYS A 35 4.78 -2.80 2.58
C LYS A 35 6.32 -2.84 2.60
N ASN A 36 6.95 -3.69 1.80
CA ASN A 36 8.39 -3.89 1.87
C ASN A 36 9.19 -2.64 1.42
N ALA A 37 8.75 -2.00 0.33
CA ALA A 37 9.41 -0.81 -0.19
C ALA A 37 9.20 0.40 0.72
N LEU A 38 7.98 0.54 1.27
CA LEU A 38 7.65 1.67 2.13
C LEU A 38 8.30 1.54 3.50
N ASP A 39 8.35 0.34 4.09
CA ASP A 39 9.06 0.09 5.35
C ASP A 39 10.56 0.50 5.25
N GLU A 40 11.22 0.20 4.11
CA GLU A 40 12.61 0.62 3.87
C GLU A 40 12.72 2.14 3.67
N ALA A 41 11.81 2.76 2.94
CA ALA A 41 11.75 4.20 2.75
C ALA A 41 11.48 4.94 4.07
N ASP A 42 10.56 4.43 4.90
CA ASP A 42 10.21 4.98 6.21
C ASP A 42 11.39 4.92 7.19
N ALA A 43 12.13 3.81 7.17
CA ALA A 43 13.36 3.68 7.96
C ALA A 43 14.42 4.71 7.52
N ALA A 44 14.58 4.93 6.21
CA ALA A 44 15.49 5.94 5.67
C ALA A 44 15.06 7.37 6.07
N PHE A 45 13.76 7.68 5.99
CA PHE A 45 13.22 8.97 6.45
C PHE A 45 13.45 9.19 7.93
N THR A 46 13.13 8.19 8.75
CA THR A 46 13.33 8.24 10.21
C THR A 46 14.81 8.45 10.55
N LYS A 47 15.72 7.74 9.89
CA LYS A 47 17.16 7.90 10.07
C LYS A 47 17.65 9.30 9.72
N ALA A 48 17.12 9.88 8.65
CA ALA A 48 17.54 11.20 8.18
C ALA A 48 16.96 12.36 8.99
N THR A 49 15.80 12.18 9.62
CA THR A 49 15.03 13.28 10.22
C THR A 49 14.77 13.16 11.71
N GLY A 50 14.93 11.97 12.28
CA GLY A 50 14.50 11.65 13.65
C GLY A 50 12.98 11.47 13.80
N VAL A 51 12.19 11.70 12.75
CA VAL A 51 10.73 11.59 12.78
C VAL A 51 10.33 10.12 12.66
N LYS A 52 9.52 9.65 13.61
CA LYS A 52 8.97 8.28 13.57
C LYS A 52 7.87 8.19 12.52
N VAL A 53 7.93 7.15 11.68
CA VAL A 53 6.83 6.77 10.79
C VAL A 53 6.19 5.48 11.28
N THR A 54 4.86 5.43 11.27
CA THR A 54 4.08 4.22 11.58
C THR A 54 3.14 3.96 10.41
N ALA A 55 3.33 2.85 9.71
CA ALA A 55 2.53 2.50 8.54
C ALA A 55 1.54 1.36 8.86
N SER A 56 0.30 1.51 8.39
CA SER A 56 -0.74 0.49 8.37
C SER A 56 -1.00 0.05 6.94
N TYR A 57 -1.00 -1.26 6.69
CA TYR A 57 -1.11 -1.84 5.37
C TYR A 57 -2.38 -2.67 5.22
N ALA A 58 -3.21 -2.31 4.25
CA ALA A 58 -4.43 -3.04 3.90
C ALA A 58 -4.83 -2.77 2.43
N ALA A 59 -6.00 -3.23 2.01
CA ALA A 59 -6.59 -2.79 0.75
C ALA A 59 -6.88 -1.28 0.79
N SER A 60 -6.65 -0.57 -0.31
CA SER A 60 -6.94 0.87 -0.40
C SER A 60 -8.39 1.19 -0.07
N SER A 61 -9.32 0.30 -0.46
CA SER A 61 -10.75 0.39 -0.11
C SER A 61 -11.01 0.40 1.39
N ALA A 62 -10.38 -0.52 2.12
CA ALA A 62 -10.52 -0.61 3.57
C ALA A 62 -9.90 0.60 4.26
N LEU A 63 -8.73 1.04 3.83
CA LEU A 63 -8.03 2.20 4.39
C LEU A 63 -8.80 3.50 4.18
N ALA A 64 -9.34 3.73 2.96
CA ALA A 64 -10.16 4.91 2.67
C ALA A 64 -11.39 4.98 3.58
N ARG A 65 -12.08 3.84 3.78
CA ARG A 65 -13.23 3.77 4.70
C ARG A 65 -12.84 3.94 6.17
N GLN A 66 -11.67 3.45 6.59
CA GLN A 66 -11.16 3.70 7.94
C GLN A 66 -10.89 5.18 8.17
N ILE A 67 -10.29 5.88 7.18
CA ILE A 67 -10.08 7.33 7.25
C ILE A 67 -11.42 8.07 7.32
N GLU A 68 -12.41 7.67 6.52
CA GLU A 68 -13.77 8.23 6.57
C GLU A 68 -14.44 8.05 7.95
N GLN A 69 -14.12 6.96 8.64
CA GLN A 69 -14.59 6.68 10.00
C GLN A 69 -13.75 7.36 11.09
N GLY A 70 -12.82 8.24 10.71
CA GLY A 70 -12.01 9.03 11.65
C GLY A 70 -10.72 8.34 12.12
N ALA A 71 -10.24 7.30 11.44
CA ALA A 71 -8.93 6.72 11.78
C ALA A 71 -7.81 7.76 11.57
N PRO A 72 -6.86 7.88 12.52
CA PRO A 72 -5.89 8.98 12.55
C PRO A 72 -4.72 8.73 11.58
N ALA A 73 -4.97 8.83 10.28
CA ALA A 73 -3.93 8.80 9.27
C ALA A 73 -3.48 10.20 8.90
N ASP A 74 -2.18 10.41 8.73
CA ASP A 74 -1.61 11.66 8.22
C ASP A 74 -1.43 11.64 6.71
N VAL A 75 -1.12 10.46 6.17
CA VAL A 75 -0.89 10.24 4.74
C VAL A 75 -1.63 8.99 4.28
N PHE A 76 -2.29 9.09 3.13
CA PHE A 76 -2.94 7.99 2.45
C PHE A 76 -2.26 7.68 1.11
N ILE A 77 -1.94 6.40 0.87
CA ILE A 77 -1.33 5.92 -0.38
C ILE A 77 -2.20 4.79 -0.93
N SER A 78 -2.94 5.08 -1.99
CA SER A 78 -3.81 4.10 -2.67
C SER A 78 -3.05 3.35 -3.77
N ALA A 79 -3.51 2.17 -4.15
CA ALA A 79 -3.03 1.42 -5.31
C ALA A 79 -3.90 1.61 -6.55
N ASP A 80 -4.86 2.50 -6.52
CA ASP A 80 -5.62 2.97 -7.68
C ASP A 80 -6.04 4.43 -7.52
N LEU A 81 -6.42 5.04 -8.63
CA LEU A 81 -6.95 6.40 -8.65
C LEU A 81 -8.34 6.48 -8.03
N GLN A 82 -9.17 5.45 -8.19
CA GLN A 82 -10.58 5.48 -7.78
C GLN A 82 -10.74 5.65 -6.26
N TRP A 83 -9.93 4.96 -5.44
CA TRP A 83 -9.99 5.13 -3.99
C TRP A 83 -9.38 6.44 -3.51
N MET A 84 -8.45 7.01 -4.28
CA MET A 84 -7.97 8.37 -4.02
C MET A 84 -9.00 9.42 -4.44
N ASP A 85 -9.71 9.20 -5.55
CA ASP A 85 -10.83 10.05 -5.99
C ASP A 85 -11.96 10.01 -4.95
N TYR A 86 -12.35 8.82 -4.50
CA TYR A 86 -13.27 8.64 -3.38
C TYR A 86 -12.86 9.46 -2.16
N ALA A 87 -11.58 9.34 -1.74
CA ALA A 87 -11.08 10.09 -0.60
C ALA A 87 -11.14 11.61 -0.81
N ALA A 88 -10.88 12.08 -2.02
CA ALA A 88 -10.97 13.51 -2.37
C ALA A 88 -12.43 14.00 -2.39
N GLU A 89 -13.35 13.25 -2.99
CA GLU A 89 -14.78 13.56 -3.05
C GLU A 89 -15.42 13.65 -1.67
N HIS A 90 -14.99 12.77 -0.74
CA HIS A 90 -15.41 12.78 0.66
C HIS A 90 -14.60 13.75 1.55
N ARG A 91 -13.71 14.55 0.95
CA ARG A 91 -12.88 15.55 1.65
C ARG A 91 -11.98 14.93 2.73
N LEU A 92 -11.55 13.69 2.54
CA LEU A 92 -10.68 12.97 3.48
C LEU A 92 -9.21 13.28 3.25
N VAL A 93 -8.85 13.80 2.09
CA VAL A 93 -7.49 14.20 1.73
C VAL A 93 -7.45 15.62 1.22
N ARG A 94 -6.28 16.24 1.27
CA ARG A 94 -5.99 17.59 0.75
C ARG A 94 -5.61 17.44 -0.74
N PRO A 95 -6.49 17.84 -1.69
CA PRO A 95 -6.27 17.59 -3.12
C PRO A 95 -4.98 18.22 -3.66
N GLU A 96 -4.57 19.38 -3.13
CA GLU A 96 -3.36 20.09 -3.51
C GLU A 96 -2.06 19.35 -3.16
N THR A 97 -2.14 18.35 -2.27
CA THR A 97 -1.00 17.52 -1.90
C THR A 97 -0.90 16.22 -2.71
N ARG A 98 -1.94 15.92 -3.51
CA ARG A 98 -2.04 14.68 -4.27
C ARG A 98 -1.02 14.63 -5.40
N VAL A 99 -0.29 13.53 -5.47
CA VAL A 99 0.61 13.22 -6.59
C VAL A 99 0.51 11.74 -6.96
N ASN A 100 0.66 11.42 -8.24
CA ASN A 100 0.79 10.04 -8.72
C ASN A 100 2.25 9.63 -8.54
N LEU A 101 2.53 8.83 -7.53
CA LEU A 101 3.90 8.54 -7.08
C LEU A 101 4.52 7.37 -7.84
N LEU A 102 3.79 6.26 -7.94
CA LEU A 102 4.32 5.00 -8.46
C LEU A 102 3.38 4.35 -9.48
N GLY A 103 3.97 3.54 -10.36
CA GLY A 103 3.28 2.60 -11.24
C GLY A 103 3.65 1.15 -10.93
N ASN A 104 2.84 0.22 -11.45
CA ASN A 104 3.05 -1.22 -11.29
C ASN A 104 2.43 -1.95 -12.50
N ARG A 105 2.52 -3.29 -12.52
CA ARG A 105 1.89 -4.14 -13.53
C ARG A 105 1.32 -5.41 -12.93
N LEU A 106 0.28 -5.98 -13.57
CA LEU A 106 -0.30 -7.25 -13.19
C LEU A 106 0.48 -8.42 -13.79
N VAL A 107 0.63 -9.48 -12.98
CA VAL A 107 1.24 -10.74 -13.38
C VAL A 107 0.40 -11.92 -12.92
N LEU A 108 0.48 -13.01 -13.66
CA LEU A 108 0.01 -14.32 -13.27
C LEU A 108 1.16 -15.05 -12.58
N ILE A 109 0.88 -15.60 -11.41
CA ILE A 109 1.84 -16.35 -10.61
C ILE A 109 1.38 -17.79 -10.38
N ALA A 110 2.36 -18.67 -10.14
CA ALA A 110 2.16 -20.04 -9.68
C ALA A 110 3.12 -20.35 -8.52
N PRO A 111 2.93 -21.44 -7.76
CA PRO A 111 3.94 -21.94 -6.83
C PRO A 111 5.29 -22.13 -7.54
N ARG A 112 6.38 -21.88 -6.83
CA ARG A 112 7.74 -21.94 -7.39
C ARG A 112 8.07 -23.28 -8.06
N ASP A 113 7.58 -24.37 -7.49
CA ASP A 113 7.82 -25.77 -7.90
C ASP A 113 6.76 -26.30 -8.88
N ALA A 114 5.74 -25.50 -9.23
CA ALA A 114 4.72 -25.91 -10.20
C ALA A 114 5.38 -26.25 -11.56
N ALA A 115 4.97 -27.39 -12.16
CA ALA A 115 5.39 -27.77 -13.50
C ALA A 115 4.63 -26.98 -14.58
N LEU A 116 4.75 -25.65 -14.52
CA LEU A 116 4.10 -24.72 -15.43
C LEU A 116 5.16 -23.76 -15.97
N ASP A 117 5.32 -23.76 -17.30
CA ASP A 117 6.19 -22.83 -18.00
C ASP A 117 5.53 -21.44 -18.15
N THR A 118 6.29 -20.52 -18.72
CA THR A 118 5.76 -19.20 -19.06
C THR A 118 4.65 -19.33 -20.09
N VAL A 119 3.54 -18.65 -19.85
CA VAL A 119 2.37 -18.60 -20.71
C VAL A 119 2.19 -17.23 -21.34
N ALA A 120 1.81 -17.20 -22.60
CA ALA A 120 1.43 -15.99 -23.28
C ALA A 120 0.00 -15.60 -22.88
N ILE A 121 -0.15 -14.43 -22.25
CA ILE A 121 -1.46 -13.89 -21.91
C ILE A 121 -1.90 -12.92 -23.01
N GLY A 122 -3.05 -13.18 -23.63
CA GLY A 122 -3.58 -12.37 -24.72
C GLY A 122 -5.07 -12.65 -24.96
N GLN A 123 -5.59 -12.16 -26.07
CA GLN A 123 -6.98 -12.38 -26.45
C GLN A 123 -7.27 -13.88 -26.56
N GLY A 124 -8.35 -14.34 -25.93
CA GLY A 124 -8.74 -15.75 -25.89
C GLY A 124 -7.90 -16.62 -24.96
N PHE A 125 -7.12 -16.02 -24.04
CA PHE A 125 -6.36 -16.75 -23.04
C PHE A 125 -7.26 -17.56 -22.12
N ASP A 126 -7.12 -18.90 -22.16
CA ASP A 126 -7.94 -19.81 -21.36
C ASP A 126 -7.33 -20.05 -19.97
N LEU A 127 -7.53 -19.09 -19.09
CA LEU A 127 -7.07 -19.17 -17.70
C LEU A 127 -7.82 -20.27 -16.90
N ALA A 128 -9.07 -20.55 -17.25
CA ALA A 128 -9.86 -21.61 -16.60
C ALA A 128 -9.24 -22.98 -16.83
N ARG A 129 -8.86 -23.26 -18.08
CA ARG A 129 -8.15 -24.50 -18.44
C ARG A 129 -6.80 -24.61 -17.73
N LEU A 130 -6.07 -23.49 -17.65
CA LEU A 130 -4.76 -23.48 -16.98
C LEU A 130 -4.88 -23.78 -15.49
N ALA A 131 -5.93 -23.31 -14.84
CA ALA A 131 -6.20 -23.57 -13.41
C ALA A 131 -6.68 -25.01 -13.15
N GLY A 132 -7.14 -25.75 -14.19
CA GLY A 132 -7.72 -27.08 -14.02
C GLY A 132 -8.91 -27.06 -13.07
N ASP A 133 -8.94 -27.98 -12.10
CA ASP A 133 -9.95 -28.04 -11.06
C ASP A 133 -9.70 -27.05 -9.90
N GLY A 134 -8.53 -26.39 -9.89
CA GLY A 134 -8.14 -25.45 -8.86
C GLY A 134 -8.83 -24.10 -8.99
N ARG A 135 -8.67 -23.28 -7.93
CA ARG A 135 -9.12 -21.89 -7.88
C ARG A 135 -7.96 -20.95 -8.21
N ILE A 136 -8.30 -19.71 -8.57
CA ILE A 136 -7.34 -18.66 -8.91
C ILE A 136 -7.38 -17.61 -7.80
N ALA A 137 -6.27 -17.43 -7.11
CA ALA A 137 -6.17 -16.40 -6.08
C ALA A 137 -6.19 -15.00 -6.71
N VAL A 138 -7.01 -14.13 -6.16
CA VAL A 138 -7.13 -12.73 -6.59
C VAL A 138 -7.61 -11.91 -5.39
N ALA A 139 -7.27 -10.63 -5.32
CA ALA A 139 -7.93 -9.75 -4.36
C ALA A 139 -9.39 -9.54 -4.74
N ASP A 140 -10.25 -9.15 -3.78
CA ASP A 140 -11.67 -8.89 -4.03
C ASP A 140 -11.87 -8.00 -5.27
N VAL A 141 -12.59 -8.53 -6.25
CA VAL A 141 -12.74 -7.91 -7.57
C VAL A 141 -13.72 -6.74 -7.59
N ALA A 142 -14.54 -6.60 -6.55
CA ALA A 142 -15.51 -5.51 -6.46
C ALA A 142 -14.88 -4.23 -5.84
N ALA A 143 -13.96 -4.38 -4.89
CA ALA A 143 -13.48 -3.26 -4.11
C ALA A 143 -11.95 -3.08 -4.11
N VAL A 144 -11.17 -4.16 -4.10
CA VAL A 144 -9.72 -4.07 -3.93
C VAL A 144 -9.03 -3.72 -5.26
N PRO A 145 -8.11 -2.73 -5.31
CA PRO A 145 -7.48 -2.29 -6.55
C PRO A 145 -6.93 -3.42 -7.42
N ALA A 146 -6.12 -4.33 -6.86
CA ALA A 146 -5.55 -5.45 -7.61
C ALA A 146 -6.63 -6.37 -8.20
N GLY A 147 -7.71 -6.59 -7.46
CA GLY A 147 -8.87 -7.37 -7.95
C GLY A 147 -9.61 -6.68 -9.07
N LYS A 148 -9.82 -5.37 -8.96
CA LYS A 148 -10.48 -4.56 -10.00
C LYS A 148 -9.66 -4.53 -11.29
N TYR A 149 -8.34 -4.37 -11.19
CA TYR A 149 -7.45 -4.46 -12.35
C TYR A 149 -7.45 -5.86 -12.96
N ALA A 150 -7.44 -6.92 -12.14
CA ALA A 150 -7.50 -8.30 -12.61
C ALA A 150 -8.82 -8.56 -13.37
N LYS A 151 -9.95 -8.14 -12.81
CA LYS A 151 -11.25 -8.25 -13.47
C LYS A 151 -11.26 -7.53 -14.81
N ALA A 152 -10.85 -6.27 -14.85
CA ALA A 152 -10.80 -5.48 -16.08
C ALA A 152 -9.93 -6.15 -17.15
N ALA A 153 -8.76 -6.70 -16.78
CA ALA A 153 -7.89 -7.43 -17.68
C ALA A 153 -8.56 -8.69 -18.24
N LEU A 154 -9.19 -9.48 -17.37
CA LEU A 154 -9.85 -10.72 -17.76
C LEU A 154 -11.08 -10.47 -18.64
N GLU A 155 -11.86 -9.42 -18.36
CA GLU A 155 -12.99 -8.99 -19.21
C GLU A 155 -12.49 -8.56 -20.60
N LYS A 156 -11.46 -7.72 -20.66
CA LYS A 156 -10.89 -7.23 -21.91
C LYS A 156 -10.30 -8.35 -22.77
N LEU A 157 -9.73 -9.37 -22.15
CA LEU A 157 -9.13 -10.52 -22.83
C LEU A 157 -10.14 -11.64 -23.14
N GLY A 158 -11.42 -11.48 -22.74
CA GLY A 158 -12.46 -12.47 -22.96
C GLY A 158 -12.38 -13.70 -22.04
N ALA A 159 -11.58 -13.66 -20.96
CA ALA A 159 -11.37 -14.78 -20.05
C ALA A 159 -12.28 -14.76 -18.81
N TRP A 160 -12.98 -13.64 -18.53
CA TRP A 160 -13.73 -13.42 -17.28
C TRP A 160 -14.79 -14.49 -17.01
N ALA A 161 -15.68 -14.72 -17.97
CA ALA A 161 -16.80 -15.65 -17.79
C ALA A 161 -16.36 -17.09 -17.46
N GLY A 162 -15.20 -17.52 -17.96
CA GLY A 162 -14.64 -18.84 -17.66
C GLY A 162 -14.06 -18.99 -16.26
N VAL A 163 -13.71 -17.89 -15.60
CA VAL A 163 -12.97 -17.93 -14.33
C VAL A 163 -13.71 -17.32 -13.14
N GLU A 164 -14.77 -16.56 -13.34
CA GLU A 164 -15.48 -15.87 -12.26
C GLU A 164 -15.86 -16.80 -11.10
N ALA A 165 -16.41 -17.98 -11.41
CA ALA A 165 -16.78 -18.98 -10.39
C ALA A 165 -15.56 -19.69 -9.75
N LYS A 166 -14.38 -19.56 -10.37
CA LYS A 166 -13.13 -20.20 -9.88
C LYS A 166 -12.28 -19.27 -9.03
N LEU A 167 -12.69 -18.03 -8.79
CA LEU A 167 -11.89 -17.10 -8.02
C LEU A 167 -11.86 -17.45 -6.52
N ALA A 168 -10.66 -17.46 -5.94
CA ALA A 168 -10.41 -17.41 -4.51
C ALA A 168 -10.09 -15.96 -4.14
N GLN A 169 -11.13 -15.23 -3.72
CA GLN A 169 -10.99 -13.81 -3.44
C GLN A 169 -10.42 -13.59 -2.04
N ALA A 170 -9.48 -12.67 -1.93
CA ALA A 170 -8.78 -12.29 -0.71
C ALA A 170 -9.03 -10.82 -0.36
N GLU A 171 -8.88 -10.49 0.91
CA GLU A 171 -9.09 -9.13 1.43
C GLU A 171 -8.11 -8.08 0.86
N ASN A 172 -6.93 -8.50 0.40
CA ASN A 172 -5.94 -7.65 -0.26
C ASN A 172 -5.00 -8.49 -1.14
N VAL A 173 -4.13 -7.84 -1.93
CA VAL A 173 -3.23 -8.53 -2.87
C VAL A 173 -2.19 -9.42 -2.18
N ARG A 174 -1.73 -9.07 -0.97
CA ARG A 174 -0.76 -9.88 -0.22
C ARG A 174 -1.40 -11.14 0.35
N ALA A 175 -2.67 -11.09 0.72
CA ALA A 175 -3.43 -12.28 1.09
C ALA A 175 -3.65 -13.20 -0.12
N ALA A 176 -3.93 -12.64 -1.31
CA ALA A 176 -3.99 -13.43 -2.55
C ALA A 176 -2.64 -14.09 -2.90
N LEU A 177 -1.54 -13.35 -2.79
CA LEU A 177 -0.18 -13.87 -2.96
C LEU A 177 0.08 -15.06 -2.01
N ALA A 178 -0.34 -14.93 -0.75
CA ALA A 178 -0.14 -15.96 0.26
C ALA A 178 -0.89 -17.27 -0.05
N PHE A 179 -2.05 -17.24 -0.70
CA PHE A 179 -2.75 -18.45 -1.12
C PHE A 179 -1.90 -19.25 -2.11
N VAL A 180 -1.25 -18.60 -3.07
CA VAL A 180 -0.35 -19.27 -4.01
C VAL A 180 0.93 -19.74 -3.33
N ALA A 181 1.53 -18.90 -2.49
CA ALA A 181 2.77 -19.21 -1.78
C ALA A 181 2.64 -20.42 -0.82
N ARG A 182 1.43 -20.68 -0.32
CA ARG A 182 1.12 -21.85 0.52
C ARG A 182 0.58 -23.04 -0.26
N GLY A 183 0.46 -22.93 -1.60
CA GLY A 183 -0.08 -24.00 -2.44
C GLY A 183 -1.59 -24.22 -2.32
N GLU A 184 -2.33 -23.28 -1.73
CA GLU A 184 -3.79 -23.33 -1.59
C GLU A 184 -4.51 -23.10 -2.94
N THR A 185 -3.85 -22.38 -3.85
CA THR A 185 -4.29 -22.20 -5.23
C THR A 185 -3.14 -22.44 -6.20
N PRO A 186 -3.40 -23.08 -7.36
CA PRO A 186 -2.36 -23.32 -8.37
C PRO A 186 -1.93 -22.05 -9.11
N LEU A 187 -2.76 -21.02 -9.11
CA LEU A 187 -2.53 -19.75 -9.81
C LEU A 187 -3.01 -18.58 -8.98
N GLY A 188 -2.44 -17.40 -9.24
CA GLY A 188 -2.92 -16.15 -8.69
C GLY A 188 -2.60 -14.96 -9.57
N ILE A 189 -3.37 -13.88 -9.43
CA ILE A 189 -3.15 -12.61 -10.12
C ILE A 189 -2.79 -11.56 -9.06
N VAL A 190 -1.57 -11.05 -9.16
CA VAL A 190 -0.99 -10.08 -8.21
C VAL A 190 -0.18 -9.03 -8.97
N TYR A 191 0.43 -8.08 -8.26
CA TYR A 191 1.38 -7.17 -8.91
C TYR A 191 2.76 -7.82 -9.04
N ALA A 192 3.53 -7.39 -10.03
CA ALA A 192 4.90 -7.85 -10.25
C ALA A 192 5.80 -7.63 -9.03
N THR A 193 5.61 -6.51 -8.32
CA THR A 193 6.34 -6.19 -7.09
C THR A 193 6.03 -7.14 -5.94
N ASP A 194 4.78 -7.65 -5.84
CA ASP A 194 4.42 -8.66 -4.84
C ASP A 194 5.08 -10.00 -5.15
N ALA A 195 5.07 -10.39 -6.43
CA ALA A 195 5.69 -11.65 -6.85
C ALA A 195 7.21 -11.64 -6.65
N SER A 196 7.87 -10.49 -6.87
CA SER A 196 9.34 -10.38 -6.78
C SER A 196 9.91 -10.60 -5.39
N ILE A 197 9.11 -10.35 -4.35
CA ILE A 197 9.56 -10.45 -2.95
C ILE A 197 9.17 -11.77 -2.28
N GLU A 198 8.40 -12.64 -2.95
CA GLU A 198 7.95 -13.92 -2.39
C GLU A 198 8.67 -15.10 -3.09
N PRO A 199 9.66 -15.70 -2.43
CA PRO A 199 10.49 -16.74 -3.04
C PRO A 199 9.74 -18.04 -3.34
N LYS A 200 8.56 -18.25 -2.75
CA LYS A 200 7.74 -19.46 -2.95
C LYS A 200 6.87 -19.41 -4.20
N VAL A 201 6.83 -18.29 -4.89
CA VAL A 201 6.09 -18.16 -6.15
C VAL A 201 7.02 -17.87 -7.32
N LYS A 202 6.52 -18.04 -8.53
CA LYS A 202 7.14 -17.59 -9.77
C LYS A 202 6.11 -16.89 -10.65
N ILE A 203 6.57 -15.90 -11.42
CA ILE A 203 5.77 -15.26 -12.47
C ILE A 203 5.74 -16.24 -13.66
N VAL A 204 4.53 -16.58 -14.11
CA VAL A 204 4.30 -17.44 -15.27
C VAL A 204 3.72 -16.68 -16.45
N GLY A 205 3.28 -15.43 -16.27
CA GLY A 205 2.82 -14.57 -17.36
C GLY A 205 2.64 -13.14 -16.91
N ALA A 206 2.73 -12.20 -17.84
CA ALA A 206 2.42 -10.80 -17.61
C ALA A 206 1.16 -10.42 -18.40
N PHE A 207 0.23 -9.70 -17.76
CA PHE A 207 -0.93 -9.17 -18.47
C PHE A 207 -0.51 -8.05 -19.40
N PRO A 208 -0.99 -8.06 -20.67
CA PRO A 208 -0.59 -7.05 -21.64
C PRO A 208 -1.00 -5.63 -21.24
N ASP A 209 -0.15 -4.67 -21.55
CA ASP A 209 -0.51 -3.25 -21.45
C ASP A 209 -1.77 -2.98 -22.26
N GLY A 210 -2.65 -2.13 -21.74
CA GLY A 210 -3.96 -1.82 -22.36
C GLY A 210 -5.05 -2.88 -22.11
N SER A 211 -4.76 -4.04 -21.48
CA SER A 211 -5.80 -4.95 -21.04
C SER A 211 -6.51 -4.49 -19.76
N TYR A 212 -5.92 -3.57 -19.02
CA TYR A 212 -6.46 -2.92 -17.82
C TYR A 212 -5.95 -1.48 -17.75
N PRO A 213 -6.61 -0.58 -16.97
CA PRO A 213 -6.10 0.76 -16.75
C PRO A 213 -4.70 0.75 -16.12
N PRO A 214 -3.81 1.69 -16.43
CA PRO A 214 -2.48 1.77 -15.81
C PRO A 214 -2.56 1.74 -14.28
N VAL A 215 -1.83 0.83 -13.65
CA VAL A 215 -1.75 0.77 -12.18
C VAL A 215 -1.00 1.98 -11.69
N THR A 216 -1.67 2.81 -10.90
CA THR A 216 -1.11 4.05 -10.38
C THR A 216 -1.31 4.11 -8.87
N TYR A 217 -0.25 4.51 -8.15
CA TYR A 217 -0.28 4.74 -6.71
C TYR A 217 -0.25 6.24 -6.43
N PRO A 218 -1.42 6.86 -6.25
CA PRO A 218 -1.48 8.22 -5.75
C PRO A 218 -1.22 8.27 -4.26
N VAL A 219 -0.57 9.36 -3.80
CA VAL A 219 -0.36 9.69 -2.40
C VAL A 219 -0.93 11.08 -2.13
N ALA A 220 -1.50 11.28 -0.94
CA ALA A 220 -1.96 12.59 -0.47
C ALA A 220 -1.90 12.67 1.07
N GLN A 221 -1.80 13.89 1.60
CA GLN A 221 -2.02 14.17 3.02
C GLN A 221 -3.51 14.11 3.33
N THR A 222 -3.87 13.52 4.47
CA THR A 222 -5.27 13.52 4.93
C THR A 222 -5.67 14.92 5.42
N THR A 223 -6.96 15.25 5.32
CA THR A 223 -7.49 16.54 5.74
C THR A 223 -7.29 16.76 7.23
N ASP A 224 -7.50 15.72 8.06
CA ASP A 224 -7.43 15.79 9.51
C ASP A 224 -6.01 15.60 10.07
N SER A 225 -5.02 15.44 9.20
CA SER A 225 -3.61 15.34 9.62
C SER A 225 -3.20 16.56 10.44
N ARG A 226 -2.66 16.28 11.63
CA ARG A 226 -2.08 17.28 12.53
C ARG A 226 -0.56 17.14 12.64
N SER A 227 0.04 16.19 11.94
CA SER A 227 1.49 15.99 11.96
C SER A 227 2.19 17.15 11.22
N PRO A 228 3.06 17.92 11.89
CA PRO A 228 3.85 18.96 11.23
C PRO A 228 4.87 18.34 10.25
N ALA A 229 5.15 17.05 10.39
CA ALA A 229 6.10 16.32 9.55
C ALA A 229 5.48 15.73 8.28
N ALA A 230 4.14 15.72 8.13
CA ALA A 230 3.48 15.08 6.99
C ALA A 230 3.92 15.68 5.63
N ALA A 231 4.02 17.01 5.53
CA ALA A 231 4.49 17.66 4.30
C ALA A 231 5.96 17.29 3.98
N ARG A 232 6.82 17.24 4.99
CA ARG A 232 8.23 16.82 4.84
C ARG A 232 8.34 15.35 4.42
N TYR A 233 7.47 14.49 4.95
CA TYR A 233 7.39 13.09 4.54
C TYR A 233 6.95 12.95 3.09
N LEU A 234 5.90 13.66 2.65
CA LEU A 234 5.48 13.68 1.24
C LEU A 234 6.59 14.19 0.31
N ALA A 235 7.35 15.19 0.74
CA ALA A 235 8.51 15.66 -0.02
C ALA A 235 9.61 14.59 -0.12
N PHE A 236 9.86 13.86 0.98
CA PHE A 236 10.81 12.75 0.99
C PHE A 236 10.37 11.61 0.05
N LEU A 237 9.10 11.21 0.04
CA LEU A 237 8.61 10.16 -0.87
C LEU A 237 8.85 10.50 -2.35
N ARG A 238 9.01 11.79 -2.69
CA ARG A 238 9.32 12.27 -4.05
C ARG A 238 10.82 12.47 -4.30
N SER A 239 11.66 12.20 -3.32
CA SER A 239 13.11 12.41 -3.40
C SER A 239 13.81 11.32 -4.22
N PRO A 240 15.04 11.59 -4.71
CA PRO A 240 15.87 10.56 -5.35
C PRO A 240 16.16 9.35 -4.46
N ALA A 241 16.26 9.54 -3.15
CA ALA A 241 16.48 8.46 -2.19
C ALA A 241 15.29 7.50 -2.13
N ALA A 242 14.07 8.03 -2.01
CA ALA A 242 12.84 7.22 -2.03
C ALA A 242 12.63 6.56 -3.41
N LYS A 243 12.92 7.29 -4.51
CA LYS A 243 12.90 6.75 -5.87
C LYS A 243 13.76 5.48 -5.97
N ALA A 244 15.03 5.57 -5.56
CA ALA A 244 15.95 4.43 -5.62
C ALA A 244 15.42 3.22 -4.83
N THR A 245 14.79 3.46 -3.66
CA THR A 245 14.17 2.41 -2.87
C THR A 245 12.99 1.78 -3.61
N PHE A 246 12.05 2.57 -4.14
CA PHE A 246 10.89 2.03 -4.86
C PHE A 246 11.29 1.26 -6.11
N GLU A 247 12.23 1.76 -6.90
CA GLU A 247 12.75 1.09 -8.11
C GLU A 247 13.46 -0.23 -7.77
N LYS A 248 14.20 -0.30 -6.67
CA LYS A 248 14.79 -1.54 -6.14
C LYS A 248 13.75 -2.65 -5.92
N TYR A 249 12.54 -2.29 -5.50
CA TYR A 249 11.42 -3.22 -5.32
C TYR A 249 10.58 -3.43 -6.59
N GLY A 250 10.98 -2.84 -7.72
CA GLY A 250 10.34 -3.05 -9.03
C GLY A 250 9.16 -2.13 -9.33
N PHE A 251 8.93 -1.09 -8.55
CA PHE A 251 7.96 -0.04 -8.87
C PHE A 251 8.49 0.89 -9.97
N ASN A 252 7.60 1.39 -10.82
CA ASN A 252 7.91 2.49 -11.72
C ASN A 252 7.70 3.81 -10.97
N PHE A 253 8.73 4.65 -10.90
CA PHE A 253 8.61 5.98 -10.29
C PHE A 253 8.06 6.97 -11.31
N LEU A 254 6.89 7.58 -11.03
CA LEU A 254 6.14 8.40 -11.99
C LEU A 254 6.46 9.89 -11.91
N ILE A 255 7.12 10.34 -10.84
CA ILE A 255 7.45 11.75 -10.66
C ILE A 255 8.75 12.05 -11.40
N MET A 256 8.68 13.00 -12.35
CA MET A 256 9.88 13.53 -12.97
C MET A 256 10.68 14.32 -11.93
N PRO A 257 12.01 14.12 -11.82
CA PRO A 257 12.83 14.99 -10.99
C PRO A 257 12.66 16.43 -11.47
N VAL A 258 12.37 17.35 -10.58
CA VAL A 258 12.45 18.77 -10.88
C VAL A 258 13.93 19.07 -11.09
N SER A 259 14.30 19.39 -12.32
CA SER A 259 15.66 19.82 -12.73
C SER A 259 16.02 21.15 -12.08
#